data_806cfdbce6209f7d0bae0ac2d51cf7e0
#
_entry.id   806cfdbce6209f7d0bae0ac2d51cf7e0
#
_cell.length_a   1.000
_cell.length_b   1.000
_cell.length_c   1.000
_cell.angle_alpha   90.00
_cell.angle_beta   90.00
_cell.angle_gamma   90.00
#
_symmetry.space_group_name_H-M   'P 1'
#
loop_
_entity.id
_entity.type
_entity.pdbx_description
1 polymer ?
#
loop_
_entity_poly.entity_id
_entity_poly.type
_entity_poly.pdbx_seq_one_letter_code
_entity_poly.pdbx_strand_id
1 'polypeptide(L)'
;MSDVFYRKLHKQLPVIVKGESVWLTDAQGNRYLDASGGAMVCNVGHGVAEIADAMAAQARRVAYLNGTQFSNEPVEELATMLASRARWSAYKSYFLSSGSEAVEAALKLARQYHVERGELARRTIIARTP
;
A
#
# COMPACT_ATOMS: atom_id res chain seq x y z
N MET A 1 8.91 29.91 1.05
CA MET A 1 8.49 29.12 2.23
C MET A 1 7.54 28.05 1.69
N SER A 2 7.59 26.80 2.15
CA SER A 2 6.70 25.74 1.65
C SER A 2 5.38 25.75 2.41
N ASP A 3 4.26 25.55 1.71
CA ASP A 3 2.93 25.41 2.31
C ASP A 3 2.66 23.96 2.79
N VAL A 4 3.62 23.05 2.57
CA VAL A 4 3.53 21.67 3.06
C VAL A 4 3.93 21.60 4.54
N PHE A 5 3.06 21.02 5.36
CA PHE A 5 3.35 20.74 6.76
C PHE A 5 4.23 19.50 6.90
N TYR A 6 5.53 19.69 6.99
CA TYR A 6 6.49 18.61 7.18
C TYR A 6 6.63 18.21 8.65
N ARG A 7 6.90 16.93 8.91
CA ARG A 7 7.19 16.42 10.27
C ARG A 7 8.41 17.11 10.92
N LYS A 8 9.35 17.62 10.13
CA LYS A 8 10.53 18.37 10.57
C LYS A 8 10.49 19.77 9.96
N LEU A 9 9.91 20.72 10.66
CA LEU A 9 9.63 22.07 10.17
C LEU A 9 10.88 22.87 9.75
N HIS A 10 12.03 22.56 10.34
CA HIS A 10 13.29 23.29 10.06
C HIS A 10 14.18 22.61 9.03
N LYS A 11 13.75 21.45 8.49
CA LYS A 11 14.54 20.73 7.49
C LYS A 11 14.08 21.10 6.09
N GLN A 12 14.97 21.65 5.29
CA GLN A 12 14.75 21.74 3.84
C GLN A 12 14.99 20.36 3.23
N LEU A 13 13.99 19.85 2.52
CA LEU A 13 14.07 18.57 1.85
C LEU A 13 14.46 18.76 0.39
N PRO A 14 15.31 17.88 -0.20
CA PRO A 14 15.54 17.87 -1.64
C PRO A 14 14.23 17.67 -2.39
N VAL A 15 14.04 18.43 -3.48
CA VAL A 15 12.88 18.26 -4.36
C VAL A 15 13.24 17.26 -5.44
N ILE A 16 12.71 16.05 -5.31
CA ILE A 16 12.94 14.98 -6.28
C ILE A 16 12.13 15.24 -7.55
N VAL A 17 12.79 15.19 -8.71
CA VAL A 17 12.19 15.43 -10.02
C VAL A 17 12.22 14.22 -10.94
N LYS A 18 13.04 13.21 -10.65
CA LYS A 18 13.14 11.97 -11.41
C LYS A 18 13.44 10.78 -10.51
N GLY A 19 12.82 9.65 -10.82
CA GLY A 19 13.17 8.34 -10.29
C GLY A 19 13.44 7.36 -11.45
N GLU A 20 14.49 6.55 -11.35
CA GLU A 20 14.87 5.56 -12.35
C GLU A 20 15.52 4.35 -11.66
N SER A 21 14.91 3.19 -11.76
CA SER A 21 15.33 1.99 -11.02
C SER A 21 15.43 2.28 -9.51
N VAL A 22 16.62 2.22 -8.93
CA VAL A 22 16.90 2.48 -7.51
C VAL A 22 17.43 3.91 -7.27
N TRP A 23 17.41 4.77 -8.24
CA TRP A 23 17.97 6.11 -8.15
C TRP A 23 16.92 7.20 -8.17
N LEU A 24 17.07 8.17 -7.29
CA LEU A 24 16.30 9.39 -7.26
C LEU A 24 17.23 10.58 -7.64
N THR A 25 16.71 11.52 -8.40
CA THR A 25 17.44 12.74 -8.78
C THR A 25 16.65 13.97 -8.34
N ASP A 26 17.31 14.90 -7.65
CA ASP A 26 16.70 16.16 -7.24
C ASP A 26 16.77 17.24 -8.31
N ALA A 27 16.13 18.38 -8.04
CA ALA A 27 16.08 19.53 -8.93
C ALA A 27 17.46 20.20 -9.17
N GLN A 28 18.47 19.88 -8.35
CA GLN A 28 19.84 20.33 -8.48
C GLN A 28 20.72 19.31 -9.21
N GLY A 29 20.17 18.16 -9.60
CA GLY A 29 20.90 17.10 -10.30
C GLY A 29 21.63 16.12 -9.37
N ASN A 30 21.51 16.27 -8.05
CA ASN A 30 22.10 15.29 -7.13
C ASN A 30 21.35 13.97 -7.20
N ARG A 31 22.10 12.87 -7.11
CA ARG A 31 21.55 11.50 -7.14
C ARG A 31 21.60 10.87 -5.77
N TYR A 32 20.52 10.18 -5.42
CA TYR A 32 20.33 9.44 -4.16
C TYR A 32 19.99 8.00 -4.46
N LEU A 33 20.66 7.09 -3.80
CA LEU A 33 20.28 5.66 -3.81
C LEU A 33 19.08 5.46 -2.87
N ASP A 34 17.95 5.05 -3.42
CA ASP A 34 16.78 4.64 -2.65
C ASP A 34 16.90 3.16 -2.25
N ALA A 35 17.80 2.89 -1.29
CA ALA A 35 18.11 1.54 -0.84
C ALA A 35 16.97 0.87 -0.04
N SER A 36 15.96 1.63 0.36
CA SER A 36 14.81 1.12 1.12
C SER A 36 13.50 1.11 0.33
N GLY A 37 13.49 1.61 -0.90
CA GLY A 37 12.27 1.75 -1.69
C GLY A 37 11.24 2.65 -0.99
N GLY A 38 11.69 3.77 -0.41
CA GLY A 38 10.92 4.61 0.48
C GLY A 38 10.67 3.90 1.82
N ALA A 39 9.42 3.58 2.15
CA ALA A 39 9.06 2.79 3.33
C ALA A 39 8.83 1.31 2.97
N MET A 40 9.75 0.70 2.19
CA MET A 40 9.67 -0.67 1.66
C MET A 40 8.44 -0.88 0.73
N VAL A 41 8.07 0.15 -0.02
CA VAL A 41 6.88 0.15 -0.87
C VAL A 41 7.24 0.04 -2.36
N CYS A 42 8.30 0.73 -2.81
CA CYS A 42 8.71 0.79 -4.20
C CYS A 42 9.63 -0.39 -4.57
N ASN A 43 9.13 -1.63 -4.42
CA ASN A 43 9.94 -2.85 -4.61
C ASN A 43 10.34 -3.13 -6.05
N VAL A 44 9.60 -2.58 -7.02
CA VAL A 44 9.88 -2.73 -8.47
C VAL A 44 10.81 -1.64 -9.00
N GLY A 45 11.19 -0.68 -8.16
CA GLY A 45 11.96 0.49 -8.56
C GLY A 45 11.10 1.61 -9.16
N HIS A 46 11.78 2.72 -9.47
CA HIS A 46 11.15 3.91 -10.00
C HIS A 46 11.14 3.92 -11.53
N GLY A 47 10.15 4.59 -12.14
CA GLY A 47 10.10 4.86 -13.57
C GLY A 47 9.77 3.65 -14.45
N VAL A 48 9.08 2.64 -13.93
CA VAL A 48 8.64 1.46 -14.70
C VAL A 48 7.47 1.86 -15.60
N ALA A 49 7.75 2.06 -16.89
CA ALA A 49 6.77 2.55 -17.86
C ALA A 49 5.56 1.62 -18.00
N GLU A 50 5.78 0.30 -18.04
CA GLU A 50 4.72 -0.70 -18.15
C GLU A 50 3.66 -0.55 -17.04
N ILE A 51 4.09 -0.32 -15.80
CA ILE A 51 3.16 -0.12 -14.67
C ILE A 51 2.42 1.20 -14.83
N ALA A 52 3.12 2.28 -15.18
CA ALA A 52 2.52 3.59 -15.36
C ALA A 52 1.46 3.57 -16.48
N ASP A 53 1.75 2.91 -17.60
CA ASP A 53 0.85 2.77 -18.73
C ASP A 53 -0.38 1.92 -18.38
N ALA A 54 -0.19 0.81 -17.66
CA ALA A 54 -1.30 -0.02 -17.17
C ALA A 54 -2.22 0.75 -16.23
N MET A 55 -1.66 1.52 -15.29
CA MET A 55 -2.42 2.38 -14.39
C MET A 55 -3.20 3.46 -15.16
N ALA A 56 -2.55 4.13 -16.12
CA ALA A 56 -3.19 5.16 -16.93
C ALA A 56 -4.32 4.58 -17.79
N ALA A 57 -4.11 3.41 -18.39
CA ALA A 57 -5.13 2.72 -19.19
C ALA A 57 -6.36 2.35 -18.34
N GLN A 58 -6.13 1.77 -17.15
CA GLN A 58 -7.21 1.42 -16.24
C GLN A 58 -7.96 2.67 -15.73
N ALA A 59 -7.25 3.74 -15.38
CA ALA A 59 -7.86 4.98 -14.92
C ALA A 59 -8.76 5.63 -15.99
N ARG A 60 -8.41 5.50 -17.28
CA ARG A 60 -9.27 5.95 -18.39
C ARG A 60 -10.52 5.09 -18.56
N ARG A 61 -10.46 3.79 -18.22
CA ARG A 61 -11.63 2.89 -18.27
C ARG A 61 -12.56 3.11 -17.09
N VAL A 62 -12.03 3.01 -15.88
CA VAL A 62 -12.74 3.21 -14.61
C VAL A 62 -11.76 3.72 -13.58
N ALA A 63 -11.86 5.00 -13.23
CA ALA A 63 -10.95 5.64 -12.29
C ALA A 63 -11.22 5.24 -10.82
N TYR A 64 -12.49 5.03 -10.47
CA TYR A 64 -12.92 4.65 -9.13
C TYR A 64 -14.26 3.90 -9.20
N LEU A 65 -14.46 2.97 -8.30
CA LEU A 65 -15.75 2.37 -8.02
C LEU A 65 -15.92 2.09 -6.52
N ASN A 66 -17.16 2.05 -6.06
CA ASN A 66 -17.46 1.68 -4.69
C ASN A 66 -17.42 0.16 -4.54
N GLY A 67 -16.40 -0.35 -3.89
CA GLY A 67 -16.18 -1.80 -3.67
C GLY A 67 -17.24 -2.52 -2.83
N THR A 68 -18.18 -1.79 -2.22
CA THR A 68 -19.35 -2.41 -1.55
C THR A 68 -20.48 -2.75 -2.52
N GLN A 69 -20.45 -2.21 -3.73
CA GLN A 69 -21.52 -2.38 -4.72
C GLN A 69 -21.02 -2.97 -6.03
N PHE A 70 -19.76 -2.78 -6.36
CA PHE A 70 -19.17 -3.15 -7.63
C PHE A 70 -17.80 -3.79 -7.45
N SER A 71 -17.41 -4.62 -8.41
CA SER A 71 -16.05 -5.14 -8.57
C SER A 71 -15.50 -4.77 -9.94
N ASN A 72 -14.24 -5.05 -10.22
CA ASN A 72 -13.61 -4.91 -11.52
C ASN A 72 -12.63 -6.05 -11.80
N GLU A 73 -12.32 -6.26 -13.08
CA GLU A 73 -11.42 -7.32 -13.53
C GLU A 73 -10.06 -7.30 -12.81
N PRO A 74 -9.34 -6.16 -12.73
CA PRO A 74 -8.02 -6.15 -12.10
C PRO A 74 -8.02 -6.58 -10.63
N VAL A 75 -9.04 -6.24 -9.85
CA VAL A 75 -9.09 -6.64 -8.43
C VAL A 75 -9.38 -8.13 -8.28
N GLU A 76 -10.26 -8.70 -9.12
CA GLU A 76 -10.57 -10.13 -9.11
C GLU A 76 -9.37 -10.95 -9.58
N GLU A 77 -8.68 -10.50 -10.62
CA GLU A 77 -7.46 -11.14 -11.13
C GLU A 77 -6.36 -11.14 -10.07
N LEU A 78 -6.10 -10.00 -9.43
CA LEU A 78 -5.12 -9.90 -8.35
C LEU A 78 -5.48 -10.80 -7.17
N ALA A 79 -6.74 -10.82 -6.75
CA ALA A 79 -7.21 -11.69 -5.67
C ALA A 79 -7.01 -13.18 -6.00
N THR A 80 -7.31 -13.58 -7.23
CA THR A 80 -7.11 -14.94 -7.73
C THR A 80 -5.62 -15.31 -7.77
N MET A 81 -4.78 -14.41 -8.25
CA MET A 81 -3.33 -14.60 -8.30
C MET A 81 -2.74 -14.76 -6.90
N LEU A 82 -3.16 -13.97 -5.92
CA LEU A 82 -2.73 -14.09 -4.54
C LEU A 82 -3.22 -15.39 -3.91
N ALA A 83 -4.47 -15.74 -4.11
CA ALA A 83 -5.04 -16.98 -3.61
C ALA A 83 -4.33 -18.23 -4.14
N SER A 84 -3.94 -18.25 -5.41
CA SER A 84 -3.19 -19.35 -6.03
C SER A 84 -1.79 -19.57 -5.43
N ARG A 85 -1.21 -18.53 -4.81
CA ARG A 85 0.11 -18.57 -4.16
C ARG A 85 0.03 -18.76 -2.65
N ALA A 86 -1.17 -18.63 -2.07
CA ALA A 86 -1.38 -18.83 -0.64
C ALA A 86 -1.23 -20.29 -0.24
N ARG A 87 -0.74 -20.53 0.98
CA ARG A 87 -0.60 -21.89 1.53
C ARG A 87 -1.91 -22.50 2.03
N TRP A 88 -2.99 -21.71 2.09
CA TRP A 88 -4.29 -22.11 2.64
C TRP A 88 -5.36 -22.12 1.56
N SER A 89 -6.24 -23.11 1.56
CA SER A 89 -7.26 -23.31 0.54
C SER A 89 -8.41 -22.29 0.56
N ALA A 90 -8.60 -21.58 1.67
CA ALA A 90 -9.71 -20.63 1.85
C ALA A 90 -9.23 -19.17 1.91
N TYR A 91 -8.18 -18.83 1.15
CA TYR A 91 -7.62 -17.48 1.13
C TYR A 91 -8.57 -16.49 0.47
N LYS A 92 -8.75 -15.34 1.12
CA LYS A 92 -9.45 -14.17 0.58
C LYS A 92 -8.60 -12.94 0.78
N SER A 93 -8.62 -12.03 -0.18
CA SER A 93 -7.92 -10.75 -0.11
C SER A 93 -8.89 -9.63 0.24
N TYR A 94 -8.48 -8.77 1.17
CA TYR A 94 -9.16 -7.51 1.46
C TYR A 94 -8.18 -6.36 1.17
N PHE A 95 -8.47 -5.61 0.11
CA PHE A 95 -7.59 -4.55 -0.40
C PHE A 95 -7.89 -3.22 0.28
N LEU A 96 -6.84 -2.53 0.71
CA LEU A 96 -6.88 -1.26 1.43
C LEU A 96 -5.79 -0.33 0.89
N SER A 97 -5.89 0.96 1.20
CA SER A 97 -5.03 1.99 0.59
C SER A 97 -3.65 2.10 1.25
N SER A 98 -3.45 1.54 2.44
CA SER A 98 -2.17 1.63 3.16
C SER A 98 -1.93 0.46 4.11
N GLY A 99 -0.67 0.25 4.48
CA GLY A 99 -0.30 -0.76 5.48
C GLY A 99 -0.92 -0.49 6.86
N SER A 100 -1.06 0.78 7.25
CA SER A 100 -1.71 1.16 8.52
C SER A 100 -3.19 0.78 8.52
N GLU A 101 -3.90 1.04 7.43
CA GLU A 101 -5.29 0.62 7.27
C GLU A 101 -5.44 -0.91 7.24
N ALA A 102 -4.50 -1.60 6.59
CA ALA A 102 -4.50 -3.06 6.55
C ALA A 102 -4.32 -3.67 7.95
N VAL A 103 -3.42 -3.13 8.76
CA VAL A 103 -3.24 -3.56 10.16
C VAL A 103 -4.47 -3.28 10.99
N GLU A 104 -5.05 -2.07 10.88
CA GLU A 104 -6.27 -1.69 11.58
C GLU A 104 -7.46 -2.61 11.23
N ALA A 105 -7.62 -2.91 9.95
CA ALA A 105 -8.65 -3.84 9.48
C ALA A 105 -8.41 -5.27 9.98
N ALA A 106 -7.17 -5.73 10.01
CA ALA A 106 -6.82 -7.05 10.53
C ALA A 106 -7.15 -7.20 12.02
N LEU A 107 -6.85 -6.16 12.82
CA LEU A 107 -7.20 -6.12 14.24
C LEU A 107 -8.71 -6.16 14.49
N LYS A 108 -9.46 -5.38 13.70
CA LYS A 108 -10.94 -5.37 13.75
C LYS A 108 -11.53 -6.71 13.34
N LEU A 109 -11.02 -7.30 12.27
CA LEU A 109 -11.46 -8.61 11.77
C LEU A 109 -11.18 -9.72 12.79
N ALA A 110 -9.99 -9.73 13.40
CA ALA A 110 -9.64 -10.69 14.44
C ALA A 110 -10.58 -10.59 15.64
N ARG A 111 -10.90 -9.37 16.08
CA ARG A 111 -11.86 -9.16 17.14
C ARG A 111 -13.26 -9.62 16.77
N GLN A 112 -13.74 -9.24 15.58
CA GLN A 112 -15.07 -9.66 15.11
C GLN A 112 -15.18 -11.17 15.02
N TYR A 113 -14.16 -11.84 14.48
CA TYR A 113 -14.11 -13.30 14.40
C TYR A 113 -14.35 -13.97 15.77
N HIS A 114 -13.70 -13.49 16.82
CA HIS A 114 -13.88 -14.04 18.16
C HIS A 114 -15.25 -13.70 18.77
N VAL A 115 -15.77 -12.51 18.51
CA VAL A 115 -17.12 -12.11 18.95
C VAL A 115 -18.18 -12.98 18.32
N GLU A 116 -18.13 -13.22 17.01
CA GLU A 116 -19.07 -14.08 16.28
C GLU A 116 -19.04 -15.54 16.76
N ARG A 117 -17.91 -15.97 17.32
CA ARG A 117 -17.76 -17.29 17.94
C ARG A 117 -18.20 -17.34 19.40
N GLY A 118 -18.71 -16.25 19.96
CA GLY A 118 -19.06 -16.14 21.37
C GLY A 118 -17.87 -16.05 22.34
N GLU A 119 -16.66 -15.88 21.83
CA GLU A 119 -15.42 -15.85 22.62
C GLU A 119 -15.11 -14.42 23.11
N LEU A 120 -16.06 -13.78 23.80
CA LEU A 120 -16.00 -12.36 24.19
C LEU A 120 -14.79 -11.97 25.05
N ALA A 121 -14.18 -12.92 25.75
CA ALA A 121 -12.96 -12.71 26.55
C ALA A 121 -11.70 -12.50 25.68
N ARG A 122 -11.71 -12.96 24.40
CA ARG A 122 -10.58 -12.84 23.47
C ARG A 122 -10.54 -11.47 22.80
N ARG A 123 -10.32 -10.41 23.58
CA ARG A 123 -10.29 -9.01 23.12
C ARG A 123 -8.96 -8.31 23.34
N THR A 124 -8.03 -8.95 24.03
CA THR A 124 -6.70 -8.37 24.32
C THR A 124 -5.78 -8.62 23.14
N ILE A 125 -5.14 -7.55 22.67
CA ILE A 125 -4.12 -7.59 21.63
C ILE A 125 -2.78 -7.30 22.32
N ILE A 126 -1.80 -8.18 22.10
CA ILE A 126 -0.45 -8.05 22.65
C ILE A 126 0.45 -7.46 21.57
N ALA A 127 1.14 -6.36 21.89
CA ALA A 127 2.12 -5.75 21.02
C ALA A 127 3.49 -5.74 21.72
N ARG A 128 4.53 -5.78 20.91
CA ARG A 128 5.90 -5.57 21.42
C ARG A 128 6.10 -4.07 21.67
N THR A 129 6.68 -3.73 22.81
CA THR A 129 7.16 -2.37 23.06
C THR A 129 8.26 -2.00 22.05
N PRO A 130 8.34 -0.73 21.64
CA PRO A 130 9.41 -0.23 20.77
C PRO A 130 10.79 -0.45 21.33
#